data_723f0a4693bfb1f8fcb8390fbfd598ef
#
_entry.id   723f0a4693bfb1f8fcb8390fbfd598ef
#
_cell.length_a   1.000
_cell.length_b   1.000
_cell.length_c   1.000
_cell.angle_alpha   90.00
_cell.angle_beta   90.00
_cell.angle_gamma   90.00
#
_symmetry.space_group_name_H-M   'P 1'
#
loop_
_entity.id
_entity.type
_entity.pdbx_description
1 polymer ?
#
loop_
_entity_poly.entity_id
_entity_poly.type
_entity_poly.pdbx_seq_one_letter_code
_entity_poly.pdbx_strand_id
1 'polypeptide(L)'
;MGSVTKKEEDEEEAQAEVEIWKYLFGFTNMAVVKCAIELGIADAIENNECPMTLSELSSSLGCAPSSLYRIMRFLVHHNIFKEKPCSHGATAYVQTALSRRLLKKGEKSMADLLLFESSHG
;
A
#
# COMPACT_ATOMS: atom_id res chain seq x y z
N MET A 1 -25.36 38.78 -0.97
CA MET A 1 -24.43 38.13 -1.61
C MET A 1 -23.11 37.98 -0.94
N GLY A 2 -22.87 36.90 -0.40
CA GLY A 2 -21.67 36.71 0.36
C GLY A 2 -20.46 36.73 -0.55
N SER A 3 -19.66 37.75 -0.47
CA SER A 3 -18.38 37.70 -1.10
C SER A 3 -17.51 36.77 -0.29
N VAL A 4 -17.00 35.73 -0.90
CA VAL A 4 -16.07 34.81 -0.28
C VAL A 4 -14.76 35.55 -0.09
N THR A 5 -14.15 35.42 1.07
CA THR A 5 -12.83 36.02 1.29
C THR A 5 -11.78 35.21 0.51
N LYS A 6 -10.65 35.83 0.23
CA LYS A 6 -9.57 35.18 -0.48
C LYS A 6 -9.13 33.91 0.26
N LYS A 7 -9.13 33.93 1.60
CA LYS A 7 -8.78 32.78 2.41
C LYS A 7 -9.75 31.63 2.20
N GLU A 8 -11.05 31.93 2.12
CA GLU A 8 -12.07 30.92 1.89
C GLU A 8 -11.93 30.30 0.49
N GLU A 9 -11.64 31.12 -0.52
CA GLU A 9 -11.39 30.65 -1.87
C GLU A 9 -10.18 29.74 -1.93
N ASP A 10 -9.09 30.11 -1.23
CA ASP A 10 -7.88 29.30 -1.17
C ASP A 10 -8.14 27.95 -0.48
N GLU A 11 -8.97 27.96 0.56
CA GLU A 11 -9.35 26.74 1.26
C GLU A 11 -10.19 25.82 0.37
N GLU A 12 -11.12 26.39 -0.40
CA GLU A 12 -11.94 25.63 -1.35
C GLU A 12 -11.09 25.01 -2.45
N GLU A 13 -10.12 25.79 -2.98
CA GLU A 13 -9.21 25.28 -3.99
C GLU A 13 -8.34 24.15 -3.45
N ALA A 14 -7.83 24.32 -2.24
CA ALA A 14 -7.01 23.29 -1.59
C ALA A 14 -7.82 22.02 -1.37
N GLN A 15 -9.08 22.17 -0.96
CA GLN A 15 -9.96 21.03 -0.76
C GLN A 15 -10.27 20.31 -2.07
N ALA A 16 -10.49 21.07 -3.14
CA ALA A 16 -10.74 20.52 -4.47
C ALA A 16 -9.53 19.73 -4.97
N GLU A 17 -8.32 20.23 -4.75
CA GLU A 17 -7.09 19.50 -5.09
C GLU A 17 -6.99 18.19 -4.33
N VAL A 18 -7.27 18.21 -3.03
CA VAL A 18 -7.25 17.00 -2.21
C VAL A 18 -8.23 15.97 -2.75
N GLU A 19 -9.43 16.39 -3.12
CA GLU A 19 -10.44 15.48 -3.65
C GLU A 19 -10.03 14.87 -4.99
N ILE A 20 -9.47 15.69 -5.89
CA ILE A 20 -8.96 15.20 -7.17
C ILE A 20 -7.86 14.18 -6.95
N TRP A 21 -6.92 14.48 -6.05
CA TRP A 21 -5.85 13.55 -5.72
C TRP A 21 -6.39 12.24 -5.16
N LYS A 22 -7.45 12.29 -4.34
CA LYS A 22 -8.08 11.07 -3.83
C LYS A 22 -8.62 10.19 -4.95
N TYR A 23 -9.25 10.78 -5.96
CA TYR A 23 -9.75 10.04 -7.11
C TYR A 23 -8.61 9.41 -7.91
N LEU A 24 -7.58 10.19 -8.20
CA LEU A 24 -6.42 9.68 -8.94
C LEU A 24 -5.69 8.59 -8.17
N PHE A 25 -5.47 8.82 -6.88
CA PHE A 25 -4.82 7.84 -6.01
C PHE A 25 -5.69 6.60 -5.79
N GLY A 26 -7.00 6.74 -5.87
CA GLY A 26 -7.91 5.60 -5.79
C GLY A 26 -7.63 4.55 -6.85
N PHE A 27 -7.42 4.99 -8.10
CA PHE A 27 -7.05 4.09 -9.18
C PHE A 27 -5.66 3.50 -8.98
N THR A 28 -4.70 4.35 -8.60
CA THR A 28 -3.33 3.91 -8.34
C THR A 28 -3.28 2.94 -7.17
N ASN A 29 -4.02 3.24 -6.10
CA ASN A 29 -4.09 2.38 -4.92
C ASN A 29 -4.59 0.99 -5.28
N MET A 30 -5.65 0.89 -6.06
CA MET A 30 -6.20 -0.40 -6.46
C MET A 30 -5.21 -1.19 -7.31
N ALA A 31 -4.52 -0.53 -8.22
CA ALA A 31 -3.51 -1.19 -9.05
C ALA A 31 -2.35 -1.72 -8.21
N VAL A 32 -1.86 -0.91 -7.27
CA VAL A 32 -0.74 -1.31 -6.41
C VAL A 32 -1.17 -2.41 -5.44
N VAL A 33 -2.35 -2.29 -4.84
CA VAL A 33 -2.88 -3.30 -3.93
C VAL A 33 -3.09 -4.62 -4.67
N LYS A 34 -3.65 -4.58 -5.87
CA LYS A 34 -3.81 -5.78 -6.69
C LYS A 34 -2.47 -6.44 -6.97
N CYS A 35 -1.47 -5.65 -7.35
CA CYS A 35 -0.12 -6.13 -7.59
C CYS A 35 0.47 -6.77 -6.34
N ALA A 36 0.29 -6.13 -5.18
CA ALA A 36 0.77 -6.66 -3.90
C ALA A 36 0.14 -8.02 -3.57
N ILE A 37 -1.16 -8.17 -3.82
CA ILE A 37 -1.86 -9.43 -3.59
C ILE A 37 -1.35 -10.51 -4.56
N GLU A 38 -1.25 -10.19 -5.83
CA GLU A 38 -0.79 -11.14 -6.84
C GLU A 38 0.63 -11.60 -6.62
N LEU A 39 1.51 -10.70 -6.18
CA LEU A 39 2.88 -11.04 -5.82
C LEU A 39 2.97 -11.86 -4.53
N GLY A 40 1.96 -11.75 -3.67
CA GLY A 40 1.96 -12.46 -2.40
C GLY A 40 2.84 -11.83 -1.34
N ILE A 41 2.94 -10.51 -1.32
CA ILE A 41 3.79 -9.79 -0.36
C ILE A 41 3.38 -10.09 1.08
N ALA A 42 2.09 -9.94 1.40
CA ALA A 42 1.60 -10.21 2.76
C ALA A 42 1.81 -11.67 3.15
N ASP A 43 1.58 -12.58 2.20
CA ASP A 43 1.78 -14.01 2.45
C ASP A 43 3.24 -14.34 2.75
N ALA A 44 4.17 -13.73 2.01
CA ALA A 44 5.60 -13.97 2.22
C ALA A 44 6.03 -13.50 3.62
N ILE A 45 5.59 -12.32 4.04
CA ILE A 45 5.92 -11.78 5.37
C ILE A 45 5.29 -12.64 6.47
N GLU A 46 4.04 -13.06 6.29
CA GLU A 46 3.33 -13.90 7.26
C GLU A 46 4.04 -15.25 7.44
N ASN A 47 4.41 -15.88 6.34
CA ASN A 47 5.08 -17.17 6.38
C ASN A 47 6.50 -17.12 6.98
N ASN A 48 7.14 -15.96 6.90
CA ASN A 48 8.49 -15.81 7.44
C ASN A 48 8.53 -15.67 8.96
N GLU A 49 7.40 -15.33 9.57
CA GLU A 49 7.24 -15.12 11.02
C GLU A 49 8.07 -13.97 11.60
N CYS A 50 9.01 -13.44 10.84
CA CYS A 50 9.87 -12.33 11.23
C CYS A 50 9.75 -11.21 10.20
N PRO A 51 10.10 -9.98 10.59
CA PRO A 51 10.16 -8.90 9.60
C PRO A 51 11.12 -9.25 8.47
N MET A 52 10.77 -8.87 7.25
CA MET A 52 11.59 -9.15 6.07
C MET A 52 12.16 -7.85 5.49
N THR A 53 13.45 -7.88 5.18
CA THR A 53 14.09 -6.77 4.46
C THR A 53 13.66 -6.79 3.00
N LEU A 54 13.92 -5.69 2.29
CA LEU A 54 13.63 -5.61 0.86
C LEU A 54 14.35 -6.74 0.09
N SER A 55 15.59 -6.99 0.43
CA SER A 55 16.40 -8.03 -0.21
C SER A 55 15.81 -9.43 -0.01
N GLU A 56 15.42 -9.74 1.21
CA GLU A 56 14.80 -11.02 1.53
C GLU A 56 13.46 -11.19 0.81
N LEU A 57 12.66 -10.15 0.83
CA LEU A 57 11.35 -10.15 0.19
C LEU A 57 11.48 -10.28 -1.33
N SER A 58 12.41 -9.55 -1.92
CA SER A 58 12.71 -9.63 -3.35
C SER A 58 13.10 -11.03 -3.77
N SER A 59 13.98 -11.67 -3.00
CA SER A 59 14.42 -13.06 -3.25
C SER A 59 13.25 -14.04 -3.13
N SER A 60 12.43 -13.85 -2.09
CA SER A 60 11.29 -14.74 -1.84
C SER A 60 10.25 -14.66 -2.94
N LEU A 61 10.00 -13.46 -3.47
CA LEU A 61 8.98 -13.24 -4.49
C LEU A 61 9.51 -13.40 -5.91
N GLY A 62 10.81 -13.45 -6.08
CA GLY A 62 11.43 -13.56 -7.40
C GLY A 62 11.24 -12.33 -8.26
N CYS A 63 11.20 -11.16 -7.67
CA CYS A 63 11.03 -9.91 -8.40
C CYS A 63 12.21 -8.97 -8.20
N ALA A 64 12.35 -7.97 -9.08
CA ALA A 64 13.45 -7.02 -9.02
C ALA A 64 13.32 -6.14 -7.77
N PRO A 65 14.42 -5.96 -7.00
CA PRO A 65 14.39 -5.13 -5.80
C PRO A 65 13.95 -3.68 -6.05
N SER A 66 14.34 -3.10 -7.17
CA SER A 66 13.96 -1.72 -7.50
C SER A 66 12.45 -1.55 -7.70
N SER A 67 11.83 -2.50 -8.37
CA SER A 67 10.38 -2.49 -8.59
C SER A 67 9.64 -2.72 -7.26
N LEU A 68 10.11 -3.69 -6.50
CA LEU A 68 9.52 -3.99 -5.19
C LEU A 68 9.65 -2.82 -4.22
N TYR A 69 10.78 -2.12 -4.26
CA TYR A 69 10.99 -0.94 -3.41
C TYR A 69 9.93 0.13 -3.66
N ARG A 70 9.58 0.37 -4.92
CA ARG A 70 8.55 1.35 -5.28
C ARG A 70 7.19 0.94 -4.74
N ILE A 71 6.85 -0.33 -4.88
CA ILE A 71 5.59 -0.87 -4.37
C ILE A 71 5.54 -0.76 -2.85
N MET A 72 6.60 -1.19 -2.17
CA MET A 72 6.65 -1.16 -0.70
C MET A 72 6.63 0.25 -0.16
N ARG A 73 7.32 1.19 -0.82
CA ARG A 73 7.31 2.59 -0.41
C ARG A 73 5.88 3.16 -0.44
N PHE A 74 5.13 2.84 -1.49
CA PHE A 74 3.74 3.24 -1.60
C PHE A 74 2.89 2.63 -0.48
N LEU A 75 3.04 1.32 -0.26
CA LEU A 75 2.27 0.60 0.74
C LEU A 75 2.56 1.09 2.16
N VAL A 76 3.82 1.39 2.46
CA VAL A 76 4.22 1.95 3.75
C VAL A 76 3.67 3.36 3.92
N HIS A 77 3.72 4.17 2.87
CA HIS A 77 3.19 5.53 2.92
C HIS A 77 1.70 5.55 3.25
N HIS A 78 0.96 4.56 2.78
CA HIS A 78 -0.48 4.43 3.07
C HIS A 78 -0.78 3.57 4.29
N ASN A 79 0.23 3.29 5.11
CA ASN A 79 0.10 2.52 6.36
C ASN A 79 -0.42 1.09 6.16
N ILE A 80 -0.25 0.53 4.96
CA ILE A 80 -0.62 -0.85 4.69
C ILE A 80 0.41 -1.80 5.27
N PHE A 81 1.69 -1.42 5.17
CA PHE A 81 2.78 -2.10 5.88
C PHE A 81 3.51 -1.08 6.73
N LYS A 82 4.30 -1.54 7.68
CA LYS A 82 5.16 -0.69 8.50
C LYS A 82 6.61 -1.07 8.31
N GLU A 83 7.49 -0.11 8.51
CA GLU A 83 8.91 -0.33 8.50
C GLU A 83 9.41 -0.41 9.94
N LYS A 84 10.38 -1.28 10.17
CA LYS A 84 11.02 -1.44 11.45
C LYS A 84 12.52 -1.53 11.24
N PRO A 85 13.33 -0.78 12.01
CA PRO A 85 14.77 -0.89 11.87
C PRO A 85 15.25 -2.26 12.32
N CYS A 86 16.19 -2.80 11.54
CA CYS A 86 16.86 -4.06 11.84
C CYS A 86 18.30 -3.82 12.21
N SER A 87 18.99 -4.92 12.61
CA SER A 87 20.42 -4.88 12.83
C SER A 87 21.16 -4.39 11.58
N HIS A 88 22.28 -3.72 11.78
CA HIS A 88 23.16 -3.22 10.68
C HIS A 88 22.52 -2.13 9.80
N GLY A 89 21.56 -1.37 10.33
CA GLY A 89 20.99 -0.25 9.61
C GLY A 89 20.01 -0.61 8.52
N ALA A 90 19.70 -1.89 8.35
CA ALA A 90 18.69 -2.32 7.38
C ALA A 90 17.29 -2.03 7.91
N THR A 91 16.36 -1.85 7.00
CA THR A 91 14.96 -1.67 7.33
C THR A 91 14.19 -2.92 6.91
N ALA A 92 13.33 -3.41 7.78
CA ALA A 92 12.48 -4.57 7.49
C ALA A 92 11.01 -4.14 7.48
N TYR A 93 10.20 -4.89 6.76
CA TYR A 93 8.77 -4.64 6.67
C TYR A 93 8.01 -5.60 7.59
N VAL A 94 6.99 -5.07 8.23
CA VAL A 94 6.16 -5.85 9.17
C VAL A 94 4.70 -5.75 8.78
N GLN A 95 3.95 -6.80 9.11
CA GLN A 95 2.50 -6.84 8.90
C GLN A 95 1.78 -5.82 9.78
N THR A 96 0.65 -5.37 9.28
CA THR A 96 -0.32 -4.57 10.04
C THR A 96 -1.65 -5.30 10.01
N ALA A 97 -2.62 -4.83 10.78
CA ALA A 97 -3.98 -5.35 10.68
C ALA A 97 -4.53 -5.17 9.28
N LEU A 98 -4.16 -4.07 8.62
CA LEU A 98 -4.60 -3.78 7.26
C LEU A 98 -3.96 -4.71 6.24
N SER A 99 -2.65 -4.94 6.32
CA SER A 99 -1.96 -5.82 5.36
C SER A 99 -2.41 -7.28 5.46
N ARG A 100 -2.86 -7.72 6.64
CA ARG A 100 -3.38 -9.08 6.81
C ARG A 100 -4.64 -9.33 6.01
N ARG A 101 -5.37 -8.27 5.65
CA ARG A 101 -6.52 -8.36 4.75
C ARG A 101 -6.11 -8.71 3.32
N LEU A 102 -4.83 -8.58 3.00
CA LEU A 102 -4.28 -8.87 1.68
C LEU A 102 -3.71 -10.28 1.57
N LEU A 103 -3.82 -11.08 2.61
CA LEU A 103 -3.43 -12.49 2.56
C LEU A 103 -4.36 -13.23 1.60
N LYS A 104 -3.81 -14.13 0.81
CA LYS A 104 -4.60 -14.88 -0.16
C LYS A 104 -5.56 -15.85 0.50
N LYS A 105 -5.21 -16.31 1.70
CA LYS A 105 -6.02 -17.25 2.48
C LYS A 105 -6.11 -16.77 3.92
N GLY A 106 -7.19 -17.14 4.61
CA GLY A 106 -7.37 -16.82 6.00
C GLY A 106 -8.70 -16.12 6.26
N GLU A 107 -9.17 -16.19 7.49
CA GLU A 107 -10.45 -15.61 7.90
C GLU A 107 -10.54 -14.12 7.69
N LYS A 108 -9.42 -13.42 7.83
CA LYS A 108 -9.38 -11.97 7.70
C LYS A 108 -9.06 -11.49 6.28
N SER A 109 -8.87 -12.42 5.35
CA SER A 109 -8.50 -12.07 3.97
C SER A 109 -9.67 -11.43 3.22
N MET A 110 -9.35 -10.38 2.48
CA MET A 110 -10.26 -9.74 1.54
C MET A 110 -9.68 -9.77 0.13
N ALA A 111 -8.65 -10.61 -0.08
CA ALA A 111 -7.93 -10.67 -1.34
C ALA A 111 -8.85 -10.98 -2.52
N ASP A 112 -9.70 -11.99 -2.40
CA ASP A 112 -10.60 -12.40 -3.48
C ASP A 112 -11.55 -11.27 -3.86
N LEU A 113 -12.10 -10.57 -2.89
CA LEU A 113 -13.00 -9.46 -3.13
C LEU A 113 -12.27 -8.31 -3.83
N LEU A 114 -11.08 -7.98 -3.35
CA LEU A 114 -10.28 -6.89 -3.92
C LEU A 114 -9.82 -7.19 -5.33
N LEU A 115 -9.44 -8.45 -5.61
CA LEU A 115 -9.05 -8.87 -6.95
C LEU A 115 -10.26 -8.86 -7.90
N PHE A 116 -11.39 -9.29 -7.43
CA PHE A 116 -12.63 -9.27 -8.20
C PHE A 116 -13.01 -7.84 -8.60
N GLU A 117 -13.03 -6.91 -7.64
CA GLU A 117 -13.37 -5.51 -7.92
C GLU A 117 -12.38 -4.86 -8.87
N SER A 118 -11.08 -5.12 -8.68
CA SER A 118 -10.05 -4.51 -9.52
C SER A 118 -10.07 -5.04 -10.95
N SER A 119 -10.56 -6.24 -11.19
CA SER A 119 -10.62 -6.81 -12.54
C SER A 119 -11.81 -6.28 -13.35
N HIS A 120 -12.75 -5.62 -12.71
CA HIS A 120 -13.89 -4.99 -13.37
C HIS A 120 -13.66 -3.51 -13.69
N GLY A 121 -12.57 -2.95 -13.20
CA GLY A 121 -12.27 -1.55 -13.36
C GLY A 121 -11.77 -1.14 -14.71
#